data_f367719a2db4ae2608bdfdb5be932e70
#
_entry.id   f367719a2db4ae2608bdfdb5be932e70
#
_cell.length_a   1.000
_cell.length_b   1.000
_cell.length_c   1.000
_cell.angle_alpha   90.00
_cell.angle_beta   90.00
_cell.angle_gamma   90.00
#
_symmetry.space_group_name_H-M   'P 1'
#
loop_
_entity.id
_entity.type
_entity.pdbx_description
1 polymer ?
#
loop_
_entity_poly.entity_id
_entity_poly.type
_entity_poly.pdbx_seq_one_letter_code
_entity_poly.pdbx_strand_id
1 'polypeptide(L)'
;MSERNYNYIFSKLVNAEDDVVGLLAYAIYKQQKIEYIEDFAKKHDGRGPTDEELAPFNELTSQNKQIENYKNIAETRFGDFLNRLMRIHLEEFKEAQKNAHKEALLEAFTSVSKKSHKDVVQQLTPSKLENVRHTPCYTSFLQRIQ
;
A
#
# COMPACT_ATOMS: atom_id res chain seq x y z
N MET A 1 -36.58 1.35 -37.71
CA MET A 1 -35.75 1.41 -36.48
C MET A 1 -34.43 0.71 -36.82
N SER A 2 -33.37 1.45 -36.99
CA SER A 2 -32.05 0.85 -37.23
C SER A 2 -31.65 0.07 -35.98
N GLU A 3 -31.54 -1.26 -36.08
CA GLU A 3 -30.93 -2.07 -35.04
C GLU A 3 -29.50 -1.54 -34.85
N ARG A 4 -29.27 -0.90 -33.71
CA ARG A 4 -27.91 -0.55 -33.31
C ARG A 4 -27.14 -1.85 -33.18
N ASN A 5 -26.23 -2.10 -34.07
CA ASN A 5 -25.33 -3.24 -34.02
C ASN A 5 -24.43 -3.06 -32.77
N TYR A 6 -24.92 -3.52 -31.62
CA TYR A 6 -24.17 -3.47 -30.38
C TYR A 6 -22.91 -4.31 -30.57
N ASN A 7 -21.78 -3.66 -30.38
CA ASN A 7 -20.49 -4.33 -30.53
C ASN A 7 -20.42 -5.51 -29.57
N TYR A 8 -20.43 -6.72 -30.13
CA TYR A 8 -20.43 -8.01 -29.47
C TYR A 8 -19.20 -8.27 -28.56
N ILE A 9 -18.28 -7.33 -28.53
CA ILE A 9 -16.99 -7.51 -27.88
C ILE A 9 -17.11 -7.51 -26.34
N PHE A 10 -18.10 -6.79 -25.78
CA PHE A 10 -18.33 -6.79 -24.35
C PHE A 10 -18.60 -8.20 -23.83
N SER A 11 -19.53 -8.91 -24.45
CA SER A 11 -19.91 -10.26 -24.02
C SER A 11 -18.82 -11.32 -24.27
N LYS A 12 -17.81 -11.01 -25.10
CA LYS A 12 -16.63 -11.86 -25.28
C LYS A 12 -15.54 -11.61 -24.26
N LEU A 13 -15.47 -10.38 -23.73
CA LEU A 13 -14.43 -9.97 -22.76
C LEU A 13 -14.91 -10.16 -21.33
N VAL A 14 -16.17 -9.84 -21.02
CA VAL A 14 -16.73 -9.84 -19.67
C VAL A 14 -17.66 -11.05 -19.52
N ASN A 15 -17.35 -11.94 -18.59
CA ASN A 15 -18.07 -13.18 -18.37
C ASN A 15 -19.14 -13.08 -17.27
N ALA A 16 -18.95 -12.16 -16.30
CA ALA A 16 -19.84 -11.93 -15.16
C ALA A 16 -19.75 -10.47 -14.68
N GLU A 17 -20.66 -10.04 -13.82
CA GLU A 17 -20.67 -8.67 -13.27
C GLU A 17 -19.43 -8.36 -12.42
N ASP A 18 -18.87 -9.36 -11.77
CA ASP A 18 -17.68 -9.28 -10.91
C ASP A 18 -16.36 -9.61 -11.64
N ASP A 19 -16.41 -9.80 -12.97
CA ASP A 19 -15.24 -10.06 -13.79
C ASP A 19 -14.39 -8.77 -13.99
N VAL A 20 -13.62 -8.41 -12.96
CA VAL A 20 -12.77 -7.21 -12.96
C VAL A 20 -11.75 -7.23 -14.10
N VAL A 21 -11.18 -8.39 -14.40
CA VAL A 21 -10.20 -8.54 -15.49
C VAL A 21 -10.87 -8.34 -16.84
N GLY A 22 -12.06 -8.92 -17.03
CA GLY A 22 -12.86 -8.72 -18.24
C GLY A 22 -13.26 -7.26 -18.44
N LEU A 23 -13.70 -6.59 -17.37
CA LEU A 23 -14.02 -5.16 -17.40
C LEU A 23 -12.80 -4.30 -17.76
N LEU A 24 -11.62 -4.63 -17.23
CA LEU A 24 -10.36 -3.97 -17.57
C LEU A 24 -9.97 -4.24 -19.03
N ALA A 25 -10.12 -5.48 -19.51
CA ALA A 25 -9.90 -5.84 -20.91
C ALA A 25 -10.83 -5.05 -21.86
N TYR A 26 -12.10 -4.88 -21.48
CA TYR A 26 -13.03 -4.03 -22.22
C TYR A 26 -12.64 -2.56 -22.22
N ALA A 27 -12.14 -2.03 -21.10
CA ALA A 27 -11.63 -0.66 -21.03
C ALA A 27 -10.41 -0.46 -21.98
N ILE A 28 -9.50 -1.44 -22.04
CA ILE A 28 -8.34 -1.43 -22.97
C ILE A 28 -8.82 -1.42 -24.42
N TYR A 29 -9.80 -2.27 -24.77
CA TYR A 29 -10.41 -2.24 -26.10
C TYR A 29 -11.02 -0.87 -26.41
N LYS A 30 -11.76 -0.26 -25.47
CA LYS A 30 -12.37 1.06 -25.64
C LYS A 30 -11.31 2.15 -25.88
N GLN A 31 -10.22 2.11 -25.13
CA GLN A 31 -9.10 3.03 -25.34
C GLN A 31 -8.53 2.91 -26.76
N GLN A 32 -8.27 1.69 -27.21
CA GLN A 32 -7.77 1.44 -28.57
C GLN A 32 -8.76 1.92 -29.65
N LYS A 33 -10.08 1.77 -29.41
CA LYS A 33 -11.11 2.28 -30.33
C LYS A 33 -11.08 3.80 -30.40
N ILE A 34 -10.91 4.48 -29.28
CA ILE A 34 -10.79 5.95 -29.22
C ILE A 34 -9.56 6.39 -30.02
N GLU A 35 -8.40 5.78 -29.77
CA GLU A 35 -7.15 6.07 -30.49
C GLU A 35 -7.32 5.88 -32.01
N TYR A 36 -7.98 4.81 -32.44
CA TYR A 36 -8.28 4.60 -33.86
C TYR A 36 -9.14 5.71 -34.44
N ILE A 37 -10.19 6.16 -33.74
CA ILE A 37 -11.10 7.23 -34.19
C ILE A 37 -10.35 8.55 -34.27
N GLU A 38 -9.50 8.86 -33.28
CA GLU A 38 -8.70 10.09 -33.26
C GLU A 38 -7.67 10.11 -34.39
N ASP A 39 -7.00 8.98 -34.65
CA ASP A 39 -6.03 8.88 -35.73
C ASP A 39 -6.69 8.91 -37.11
N PHE A 40 -7.91 8.39 -37.23
CA PHE A 40 -8.72 8.54 -38.42
C PHE A 40 -9.07 10.02 -38.67
N ALA A 41 -9.53 10.72 -37.61
CA ALA A 41 -9.90 12.12 -37.72
C ALA A 41 -8.70 13.01 -38.11
N LYS A 42 -7.51 12.76 -37.57
CA LYS A 42 -6.28 13.48 -37.97
C LYS A 42 -5.97 13.34 -39.47
N LYS A 43 -6.31 12.22 -40.10
CA LYS A 43 -6.07 11.94 -41.54
C LYS A 43 -7.18 12.43 -42.43
N HIS A 44 -8.35 12.80 -41.86
CA HIS A 44 -9.56 13.17 -42.60
C HIS A 44 -10.15 14.52 -42.14
N ASP A 45 -9.29 15.51 -41.94
CA ASP A 45 -9.68 16.91 -41.62
C ASP A 45 -10.62 17.05 -40.41
N GLY A 46 -10.43 16.21 -39.39
CA GLY A 46 -11.24 16.24 -38.18
C GLY A 46 -12.55 15.43 -38.22
N ARG A 47 -12.85 14.78 -39.38
CA ARG A 47 -14.04 13.95 -39.51
C ARG A 47 -13.86 12.60 -38.85
N GLY A 48 -14.83 12.19 -38.04
CA GLY A 48 -14.88 10.84 -37.49
C GLY A 48 -15.19 9.77 -38.56
N PRO A 49 -14.81 8.51 -38.32
CA PRO A 49 -15.09 7.39 -39.23
C PRO A 49 -16.60 7.09 -39.28
N THR A 50 -17.09 6.69 -40.44
CA THR A 50 -18.42 6.10 -40.62
C THR A 50 -18.44 4.64 -40.10
N ASP A 51 -19.63 4.02 -40.01
CA ASP A 51 -19.74 2.63 -39.58
C ASP A 51 -19.02 1.67 -40.53
N GLU A 52 -18.99 1.98 -41.85
CA GLU A 52 -18.28 1.20 -42.85
C GLU A 52 -16.75 1.33 -42.68
N GLU A 53 -16.27 2.51 -42.36
CA GLU A 53 -14.85 2.77 -42.09
C GLU A 53 -14.39 2.20 -40.75
N LEU A 54 -15.31 1.97 -39.81
CA LEU A 54 -15.06 1.25 -38.54
C LEU A 54 -15.08 -0.27 -38.68
N ALA A 55 -15.72 -0.79 -39.74
CA ALA A 55 -15.90 -2.24 -39.90
C ALA A 55 -14.59 -3.04 -39.86
N PRO A 56 -13.48 -2.62 -40.54
CA PRO A 56 -12.20 -3.34 -40.44
C PRO A 56 -11.62 -3.37 -39.03
N PHE A 57 -11.76 -2.28 -38.25
CA PHE A 57 -11.33 -2.24 -36.85
C PHE A 57 -12.18 -3.21 -36.01
N ASN A 58 -13.49 -3.19 -36.15
CA ASN A 58 -14.40 -4.06 -35.41
C ASN A 58 -14.15 -5.56 -35.76
N GLU A 59 -13.87 -5.88 -37.01
CA GLU A 59 -13.54 -7.23 -37.43
C GLU A 59 -12.22 -7.71 -36.80
N LEU A 60 -11.16 -6.91 -36.90
CA LEU A 60 -9.86 -7.24 -36.33
C LEU A 60 -9.95 -7.44 -34.79
N THR A 61 -10.61 -6.52 -34.09
CA THR A 61 -10.70 -6.54 -32.63
C THR A 61 -11.62 -7.64 -32.09
N SER A 62 -12.50 -8.18 -32.93
CA SER A 62 -13.42 -9.30 -32.59
C SER A 62 -12.80 -10.68 -32.73
N GLN A 63 -11.62 -10.80 -33.33
CA GLN A 63 -10.91 -12.07 -33.49
C GLN A 63 -10.52 -12.66 -32.13
N ASN A 64 -10.62 -13.97 -31.99
CA ASN A 64 -10.32 -14.67 -30.73
C ASN A 64 -8.91 -14.36 -30.21
N LYS A 65 -7.92 -14.28 -31.09
CA LYS A 65 -6.55 -13.94 -30.72
C LYS A 65 -6.45 -12.54 -30.11
N GLN A 66 -7.22 -11.58 -30.63
CA GLN A 66 -7.21 -10.22 -30.11
C GLN A 66 -7.98 -10.12 -28.78
N ILE A 67 -9.06 -10.87 -28.63
CA ILE A 67 -9.80 -11.01 -27.35
C ILE A 67 -8.87 -11.55 -26.26
N GLU A 68 -8.13 -12.62 -26.57
CA GLU A 68 -7.15 -13.19 -25.65
C GLU A 68 -6.02 -12.20 -25.30
N ASN A 69 -5.54 -11.45 -26.29
CA ASN A 69 -4.55 -10.40 -26.05
C ASN A 69 -5.05 -9.31 -25.09
N TYR A 70 -6.28 -8.86 -25.22
CA TYR A 70 -6.87 -7.90 -24.28
C TYR A 70 -6.94 -8.46 -22.85
N LYS A 71 -7.35 -9.73 -22.69
CA LYS A 71 -7.39 -10.40 -21.39
C LYS A 71 -6.00 -10.51 -20.76
N ASN A 72 -4.99 -10.94 -21.52
CA ASN A 72 -3.62 -11.05 -21.03
C ASN A 72 -3.03 -9.70 -20.59
N ILE A 73 -3.29 -8.62 -21.35
CA ILE A 73 -2.87 -7.26 -20.96
C ILE A 73 -3.59 -6.83 -19.67
N ALA A 74 -4.88 -7.11 -19.56
CA ALA A 74 -5.67 -6.78 -18.38
C ALA A 74 -5.18 -7.53 -17.13
N GLU A 75 -4.93 -8.83 -17.23
CA GLU A 75 -4.38 -9.67 -16.16
C GLU A 75 -3.03 -9.13 -15.68
N THR A 76 -2.13 -8.80 -16.61
CA THR A 76 -0.81 -8.24 -16.29
C THR A 76 -0.95 -6.91 -15.54
N ARG A 77 -1.76 -5.98 -16.05
CA ARG A 77 -1.97 -4.67 -15.42
C ARG A 77 -2.63 -4.79 -14.04
N PHE A 78 -3.59 -5.71 -13.89
CA PHE A 78 -4.25 -5.96 -12.62
C PHE A 78 -3.29 -6.59 -11.60
N GLY A 79 -2.47 -7.56 -12.02
CA GLY A 79 -1.42 -8.15 -11.19
C GLY A 79 -0.40 -7.11 -10.70
N ASP A 80 0.05 -6.23 -11.58
CA ASP A 80 0.97 -5.14 -11.24
C ASP A 80 0.34 -4.13 -10.24
N PHE A 81 -0.95 -3.86 -10.39
CA PHE A 81 -1.70 -3.03 -9.46
C PHE A 81 -1.78 -3.68 -8.08
N LEU A 82 -2.15 -4.96 -8.00
CA LEU A 82 -2.20 -5.72 -6.74
C LEU A 82 -0.83 -5.77 -6.05
N ASN A 83 0.24 -6.03 -6.81
CA ASN A 83 1.60 -6.08 -6.30
C ASN A 83 2.04 -4.71 -5.71
N ARG A 84 1.60 -3.60 -6.31
CA ARG A 84 1.83 -2.25 -5.76
C ARG A 84 1.08 -2.03 -4.45
N LEU A 85 -0.20 -2.40 -4.40
CA LEU A 85 -1.01 -2.29 -3.17
C LEU A 85 -0.41 -3.11 -2.03
N MET A 86 -0.04 -4.36 -2.30
CA MET A 86 0.57 -5.24 -1.30
C MET A 86 1.88 -4.65 -0.76
N ARG A 87 2.72 -4.04 -1.61
CA ARG A 87 3.95 -3.37 -1.16
C ARG A 87 3.65 -2.20 -0.22
N ILE A 88 2.69 -1.35 -0.57
CA ILE A 88 2.31 -0.20 0.26
C ILE A 88 1.84 -0.68 1.64
N HIS A 89 0.92 -1.62 1.69
CA HIS A 89 0.41 -2.16 2.95
C HIS A 89 1.48 -2.89 3.78
N LEU A 90 2.42 -3.57 3.13
CA LEU A 90 3.52 -4.23 3.84
C LEU A 90 4.46 -3.21 4.51
N GLU A 91 4.76 -2.10 3.84
CA GLU A 91 5.59 -1.04 4.43
C GLU A 91 4.87 -0.33 5.58
N GLU A 92 3.58 -0.02 5.44
CA GLU A 92 2.75 0.53 6.51
C GLU A 92 2.71 -0.40 7.73
N PHE A 93 2.53 -1.70 7.51
CA PHE A 93 2.53 -2.70 8.58
C PHE A 93 3.87 -2.80 9.29
N LYS A 94 4.99 -2.79 8.57
CA LYS A 94 6.33 -2.80 9.14
C LYS A 94 6.60 -1.56 10.01
N GLU A 95 6.22 -0.38 9.54
CA GLU A 95 6.37 0.87 10.31
C GLU A 95 5.48 0.87 11.55
N ALA A 96 4.24 0.39 11.46
CA ALA A 96 3.35 0.25 12.61
C ALA A 96 3.92 -0.70 13.67
N GLN A 97 4.45 -1.87 13.26
CA GLN A 97 5.12 -2.80 14.17
C GLN A 97 6.34 -2.19 14.84
N LYS A 98 7.18 -1.49 14.08
CA LYS A 98 8.40 -0.84 14.60
C LYS A 98 8.04 0.24 15.63
N ASN A 99 7.02 1.04 15.38
CA ASN A 99 6.56 2.06 16.30
C ASN A 99 5.97 1.45 17.57
N ALA A 100 5.12 0.42 17.47
CA ALA A 100 4.56 -0.29 18.62
C ALA A 100 5.68 -0.94 19.48
N HIS A 101 6.69 -1.52 18.85
CA HIS A 101 7.83 -2.10 19.56
C HIS A 101 8.66 -1.02 20.28
N LYS A 102 8.89 0.13 19.64
CA LYS A 102 9.59 1.27 20.24
C LYS A 102 8.83 1.83 21.45
N GLU A 103 7.52 1.97 21.35
CA GLU A 103 6.68 2.44 22.47
C GLU A 103 6.71 1.44 23.64
N ALA A 104 6.58 0.14 23.37
CA ALA A 104 6.67 -0.89 24.39
C ALA A 104 8.03 -0.90 25.10
N LEU A 105 9.13 -0.70 24.37
CA LEU A 105 10.47 -0.57 24.96
C LEU A 105 10.59 0.67 25.83
N LEU A 106 10.09 1.83 25.40
CA LEU A 106 10.10 3.07 26.18
C LEU A 106 9.28 2.92 27.47
N GLU A 107 8.13 2.31 27.39
CA GLU A 107 7.28 2.04 28.56
C GLU A 107 7.97 1.09 29.55
N ALA A 108 8.55 0.00 29.07
CA ALA A 108 9.34 -0.91 29.88
C ALA A 108 10.52 -0.20 30.56
N PHE A 109 11.26 0.63 29.82
CA PHE A 109 12.40 1.39 30.35
C PHE A 109 11.96 2.41 31.42
N THR A 110 10.87 3.12 31.18
CA THR A 110 10.34 4.09 32.17
C THR A 110 9.82 3.39 33.43
N SER A 111 9.23 2.22 33.31
CA SER A 111 8.75 1.43 34.45
C SER A 111 9.89 0.93 35.33
N VAL A 112 10.97 0.40 34.70
CA VAL A 112 12.18 -0.02 35.39
C VAL A 112 12.91 1.15 36.04
N SER A 113 13.02 2.28 35.37
CA SER A 113 13.63 3.51 35.91
C SER A 113 12.89 4.02 37.15
N LYS A 114 11.54 4.08 37.10
CA LYS A 114 10.71 4.47 38.23
C LYS A 114 10.85 3.52 39.41
N LYS A 115 10.93 2.22 39.17
CA LYS A 115 11.11 1.21 40.21
C LYS A 115 12.50 1.34 40.88
N SER A 116 13.56 1.46 40.06
CA SER A 116 14.92 1.66 40.55
C SER A 116 15.06 2.95 41.39
N HIS A 117 14.46 4.06 40.94
CA HIS A 117 14.47 5.31 41.70
C HIS A 117 13.74 5.18 43.04
N LYS A 118 12.60 4.48 43.07
CA LYS A 118 11.82 4.23 44.30
C LYS A 118 12.60 3.37 45.30
N ASP A 119 13.26 2.34 44.81
CA ASP A 119 14.10 1.45 45.62
C ASP A 119 15.32 2.18 46.22
N VAL A 120 15.99 3.05 45.43
CA VAL A 120 17.10 3.88 45.92
C VAL A 120 16.62 4.91 46.97
N VAL A 121 15.51 5.58 46.74
CA VAL A 121 14.95 6.53 47.71
C VAL A 121 14.52 5.85 49.01
N GLN A 122 13.97 4.63 48.96
CA GLN A 122 13.63 3.86 50.18
C GLN A 122 14.89 3.41 50.93
N GLN A 123 16.00 3.18 50.28
CA GLN A 123 17.26 2.83 50.92
C GLN A 123 17.95 4.03 51.58
N LEU A 124 17.62 5.26 51.14
CA LEU A 124 18.14 6.53 51.65
C LEU A 124 17.25 7.16 52.75
N THR A 125 16.35 6.39 53.36
CA THR A 125 15.53 6.93 54.47
C THR A 125 16.43 7.37 55.65
N PRO A 126 16.07 8.45 56.34
CA PRO A 126 16.88 9.06 57.43
C PRO A 126 17.32 8.08 58.51
N SER A 127 16.49 7.07 58.83
CA SER A 127 16.78 6.05 59.82
C SER A 127 17.94 5.11 59.45
N LYS A 128 18.25 4.93 58.14
CA LYS A 128 19.40 4.14 57.68
C LYS A 128 20.67 5.00 57.55
N LEU A 129 20.53 6.31 57.35
CA LEU A 129 21.66 7.23 57.32
C LEU A 129 22.23 7.50 58.72
N GLU A 130 21.40 7.46 59.78
CA GLU A 130 21.88 7.56 61.17
C GLU A 130 22.80 6.41 61.55
N ASN A 131 22.50 5.21 61.06
CA ASN A 131 23.37 4.03 61.36
C ASN A 131 24.75 4.11 60.65
N VAL A 132 24.87 4.85 59.57
CA VAL A 132 26.14 5.05 58.87
C VAL A 132 27.04 6.08 59.59
N ARG A 133 26.48 7.04 60.34
CA ARG A 133 27.21 8.03 61.13
C ARG A 133 27.91 7.42 62.37
N HIS A 134 27.42 6.27 62.82
CA HIS A 134 27.97 5.56 63.98
C HIS A 134 28.91 4.42 63.62
N THR A 135 29.24 4.23 62.33
CA THR A 135 30.27 3.25 61.96
C THR A 135 31.68 3.80 62.22
N PRO A 136 32.59 2.98 62.79
CA PRO A 136 33.96 3.44 63.17
C PRO A 136 34.77 4.02 62.00
N CYS A 137 34.44 3.66 60.75
CA CYS A 137 35.09 4.23 59.54
C CYS A 137 34.76 5.70 59.29
N TYR A 138 33.60 6.20 59.72
CA TYR A 138 33.19 7.57 59.44
C TYR A 138 33.88 8.60 60.35
N THR A 139 34.14 8.24 61.60
CA THR A 139 34.87 9.07 62.57
C THR A 139 36.35 9.20 62.22
N SER A 140 36.98 8.15 61.64
CA SER A 140 38.39 8.22 61.25
C SER A 140 38.60 9.05 59.94
N PHE A 141 37.60 9.20 59.14
CA PHE A 141 37.70 10.04 57.92
C PHE A 141 37.65 11.55 58.22
N LEU A 142 36.77 11.94 59.19
CA LEU A 142 36.67 13.34 59.58
C LEU A 142 37.90 13.85 60.37
N GLN A 143 38.62 12.96 61.05
CA GLN A 143 39.87 13.33 61.74
C GLN A 143 41.08 13.53 60.80
N ARG A 144 41.00 13.13 59.54
CA ARG A 144 42.07 13.34 58.52
C ARG A 144 41.92 14.61 57.73
N ILE A 145 40.85 15.39 57.89
CA ILE A 145 40.55 16.60 57.13
C ILE A 145 40.76 17.89 57.99
N GLN A 146 41.13 17.75 59.23
CA GLN A 146 41.66 18.83 60.08
C GLN A 146 43.21 18.82 60.12
#